data_b35a3baf1593bf1eb715ed3650aa21c7
#
_entry.id   b35a3baf1593bf1eb715ed3650aa21c7
#
_cell.length_a   1.000
_cell.length_b   1.000
_cell.length_c   1.000
_cell.angle_alpha   90.00
_cell.angle_beta   90.00
_cell.angle_gamma   90.00
#
_symmetry.space_group_name_H-M   'P 1'
#
loop_
_entity.id
_entity.type
_entity.pdbx_description
1 polymer ?
#
loop_
_entity_poly.entity_id
_entity_poly.type
_entity_poly.pdbx_seq_one_letter_code
_entity_poly.pdbx_strand_id
1 'polypeptide(L)'
;EGTQTLLNWLDEAAMPFGIITNGSVIQHRKIERLGLRSRVKCIFVSAEFGHKKPYSGIFRAAAACLDIPCEHILFVGDHPELDIFGANRVGMTTAWLHRGLPWPDTITSVQPDYVIASLGELLPLLRA
;
A
#
# COMPACT_ATOMS: atom_id res chain seq x y z
N GLU A 1 8.46 -3.54 12.07
CA GLU A 1 9.37 -4.70 12.05
C GLU A 1 9.92 -4.93 10.64
N GLY A 2 11.23 -4.81 10.49
CA GLY A 2 11.86 -4.95 9.19
C GLY A 2 11.63 -3.78 8.24
N THR A 3 10.97 -2.72 8.71
CA THR A 3 10.61 -1.59 7.85
C THR A 3 11.85 -0.87 7.32
N GLN A 4 12.82 -0.62 8.17
CA GLN A 4 14.02 0.09 7.74
C GLN A 4 14.82 -0.73 6.72
N THR A 5 14.92 -2.03 6.93
CA THR A 5 15.59 -2.93 5.99
C THR A 5 14.89 -2.92 4.63
N LEU A 6 13.56 -2.95 4.64
CA LEU A 6 12.76 -2.88 3.42
C LEU A 6 13.01 -1.56 2.68
N LEU A 7 12.95 -0.44 3.38
CA LEU A 7 13.15 0.87 2.77
C LEU A 7 14.55 1.00 2.16
N ASN A 8 15.56 0.50 2.85
CA ASN A 8 16.93 0.52 2.33
C ASN A 8 17.05 -0.31 1.06
N TRP A 9 16.40 -1.48 1.03
CA TRP A 9 16.43 -2.32 -0.15
C TRP A 9 15.73 -1.63 -1.34
N LEU A 10 14.59 -0.97 -1.09
CA LEU A 10 13.87 -0.23 -2.14
C LEU A 10 14.75 0.87 -2.74
N ASP A 11 15.47 1.59 -1.88
CA ASP A 11 16.39 2.64 -2.34
C ASP A 11 17.51 2.06 -3.21
N GLU A 12 18.13 0.97 -2.75
CA GLU A 12 19.23 0.33 -3.48
C GLU A 12 18.79 -0.26 -4.80
N ALA A 13 17.58 -0.82 -4.83
CA ALA A 13 17.02 -1.38 -6.05
C ALA A 13 16.42 -0.33 -6.98
N ALA A 14 16.39 0.93 -6.54
CA ALA A 14 15.73 2.03 -7.25
C ALA A 14 14.28 1.69 -7.59
N MET A 15 13.60 0.96 -6.69
CA MET A 15 12.20 0.59 -6.87
C MET A 15 11.31 1.68 -6.30
N PRO A 16 10.48 2.34 -7.13
CA PRO A 16 9.63 3.41 -6.65
C PRO A 16 8.48 2.85 -5.81
N PHE A 17 8.04 3.64 -4.83
CA PHE A 17 6.84 3.28 -4.08
C PHE A 17 6.07 4.54 -3.71
N GLY A 18 4.79 4.35 -3.38
CA GLY A 18 3.90 5.42 -2.98
C GLY A 18 3.16 5.06 -1.72
N ILE A 19 2.45 6.05 -1.19
CA ILE A 19 1.63 5.88 0.00
C ILE A 19 0.22 6.38 -0.31
N ILE A 20 -0.79 5.57 0.04
CA ILE A 20 -2.19 5.97 0.04
C ILE A 20 -2.68 5.85 1.47
N THR A 21 -3.18 6.94 2.04
CA THR A 21 -3.68 6.92 3.41
C THR A 21 -5.00 7.65 3.53
N ASN A 22 -5.94 7.05 4.24
CA ASN A 22 -7.19 7.72 4.59
C ASN A 22 -6.92 8.63 5.78
N GLY A 23 -7.43 9.85 5.70
CA GLY A 23 -7.28 10.79 6.79
C GLY A 23 -7.17 12.22 6.31
N SER A 24 -6.73 13.08 7.23
CA SER A 24 -6.56 14.51 6.99
C SER A 24 -5.11 14.82 6.63
N VAL A 25 -4.82 16.10 6.40
CA VAL A 25 -3.45 16.57 6.09
C VAL A 25 -2.46 16.27 7.22
N ILE A 26 -2.95 15.93 8.43
CA ILE A 26 -2.10 15.52 9.54
C ILE A 26 -1.26 14.28 9.17
N GLN A 27 -1.74 13.47 8.24
CA GLN A 27 -0.98 12.28 7.80
C GLN A 27 0.37 12.65 7.20
N HIS A 28 0.51 13.84 6.60
CA HIS A 28 1.80 14.31 6.10
C HIS A 28 2.84 14.43 7.21
N ARG A 29 2.42 14.86 8.42
CA ARG A 29 3.34 14.96 9.56
C ARG A 29 3.85 13.58 9.98
N LYS A 30 2.98 12.57 9.95
CA LYS A 30 3.38 11.20 10.28
C LYS A 30 4.41 10.69 9.27
N ILE A 31 4.18 10.97 7.99
CA ILE A 31 5.09 10.55 6.92
C ILE A 31 6.45 11.23 7.11
N GLU A 32 6.47 12.52 7.46
CA GLU A 32 7.71 13.23 7.70
C GLU A 32 8.46 12.70 8.92
N ARG A 33 7.73 12.40 10.01
CA ARG A 33 8.34 11.85 11.23
C ARG A 33 9.01 10.51 10.97
N LEU A 34 8.46 9.72 10.05
CA LEU A 34 9.03 8.42 9.69
C LEU A 34 10.18 8.55 8.69
N GLY A 35 10.49 9.76 8.23
CA GLY A 35 11.56 9.99 7.27
C GLY A 35 11.24 9.46 5.89
N LEU A 36 9.96 9.31 5.56
CA LEU A 36 9.54 8.69 4.29
C LEU A 36 9.39 9.68 3.16
N ARG A 37 9.19 10.97 3.44
CA ARG A 37 8.87 11.94 2.40
C ARG A 37 9.94 12.01 1.31
N SER A 38 11.20 11.93 1.67
CA SER A 38 12.29 11.99 0.69
C SER A 38 12.48 10.70 -0.09
N ARG A 39 11.85 9.61 0.34
CA ARG A 39 12.00 8.29 -0.29
C ARG A 39 10.81 7.91 -1.16
N VAL A 40 9.63 8.42 -0.82
CA VAL A 40 8.38 8.05 -1.49
C VAL A 40 8.18 8.90 -2.73
N LYS A 41 7.75 8.28 -3.83
CA LYS A 41 7.52 8.99 -5.08
C LYS A 41 6.17 9.70 -5.07
N CYS A 42 5.15 9.09 -4.48
CA CYS A 42 3.78 9.61 -4.50
C CYS A 42 3.15 9.48 -3.13
N ILE A 43 2.40 10.51 -2.72
CA ILE A 43 1.62 10.47 -1.48
C ILE A 43 0.22 10.95 -1.82
N PHE A 44 -0.77 10.10 -1.52
CA PHE A 44 -2.18 10.46 -1.67
C PHE A 44 -2.87 10.36 -0.32
N VAL A 45 -3.33 11.52 0.18
CA VAL A 45 -4.10 11.61 1.41
C VAL A 45 -5.55 11.84 1.02
N SER A 46 -6.47 11.04 1.56
CA SER A 46 -7.86 11.04 1.11
C SER A 46 -8.53 12.41 1.18
N ALA A 47 -8.23 13.20 2.22
CA ALA A 47 -8.81 14.54 2.35
C ALA A 47 -8.36 15.48 1.23
N GLU A 48 -7.15 15.31 0.73
CA GLU A 48 -6.63 16.12 -0.38
C GLU A 48 -7.12 15.62 -1.73
N PHE A 49 -7.19 14.29 -1.88
CA PHE A 49 -7.62 13.68 -3.14
C PHE A 49 -9.12 13.86 -3.38
N GLY A 50 -9.91 13.94 -2.30
CA GLY A 50 -11.36 14.10 -2.39
C GLY A 50 -12.16 12.82 -2.21
N HIS A 51 -11.52 11.67 -2.23
CA HIS A 51 -12.15 10.37 -2.02
C HIS A 51 -11.20 9.46 -1.25
N LYS A 52 -11.76 8.64 -0.37
CA LYS A 52 -10.96 7.72 0.45
C LYS A 52 -11.03 6.30 -0.11
N LYS A 53 -10.06 5.47 0.29
CA LYS A 53 -10.14 4.05 -0.01
C LYS A 53 -11.47 3.48 0.52
N PRO A 54 -12.13 2.58 -0.13
CA PRO A 54 -11.67 1.76 -1.27
C PRO A 54 -12.04 2.34 -2.65
N TYR A 55 -12.27 3.64 -2.75
CA TYR A 55 -12.60 4.28 -4.03
C TYR A 55 -11.49 3.97 -5.06
N SER A 56 -11.88 3.39 -6.20
CA SER A 56 -10.90 2.90 -7.17
C SER A 56 -10.02 4.00 -7.77
N GLY A 57 -10.54 5.22 -7.85
CA GLY A 57 -9.81 6.33 -8.44
C GLY A 57 -8.52 6.68 -7.70
N ILE A 58 -8.47 6.53 -6.38
CA ILE A 58 -7.25 6.85 -5.63
C ILE A 58 -6.15 5.83 -5.92
N PHE A 59 -6.50 4.55 -6.11
CA PHE A 59 -5.53 3.52 -6.49
C PHE A 59 -5.00 3.77 -7.92
N ARG A 60 -5.89 4.13 -8.85
CA ARG A 60 -5.48 4.43 -10.22
C ARG A 60 -4.62 5.67 -10.30
N ALA A 61 -4.92 6.70 -9.49
CA ALA A 61 -4.11 7.90 -9.43
C ALA A 61 -2.70 7.59 -8.95
N ALA A 62 -2.58 6.71 -7.96
CA ALA A 62 -1.26 6.28 -7.46
C ALA A 62 -0.48 5.54 -8.54
N ALA A 63 -1.14 4.65 -9.28
CA ALA A 63 -0.48 3.93 -10.38
C ALA A 63 0.00 4.91 -11.45
N ALA A 64 -0.82 5.90 -11.79
CA ALA A 64 -0.43 6.91 -12.78
C ALA A 64 0.77 7.72 -12.31
N CYS A 65 0.81 8.09 -11.03
CA CYS A 65 1.92 8.81 -10.45
C CYS A 65 3.21 8.00 -10.48
N LEU A 66 3.12 6.69 -10.21
CA LEU A 66 4.27 5.78 -10.29
C LEU A 66 4.64 5.47 -11.75
N ASP A 67 3.75 5.74 -12.69
CA ASP A 67 3.91 5.39 -14.10
C ASP A 67 4.10 3.89 -14.29
N ILE A 68 3.32 3.10 -13.56
CA ILE A 68 3.35 1.65 -13.58
C ILE A 68 1.92 1.13 -13.71
N PRO A 69 1.63 0.18 -14.60
CA PRO A 69 0.28 -0.40 -14.70
C PRO A 69 -0.12 -1.07 -13.38
N CYS A 70 -1.41 -1.01 -13.06
CA CYS A 70 -1.90 -1.58 -11.81
C CYS A 70 -1.52 -3.06 -11.63
N GLU A 71 -1.54 -3.83 -12.72
CA GLU A 71 -1.21 -5.26 -12.65
C GLU A 71 0.24 -5.53 -12.28
N HIS A 72 1.10 -4.53 -12.31
CA HIS A 72 2.50 -4.65 -11.93
C HIS A 72 2.81 -4.00 -10.59
N ILE A 73 1.78 -3.65 -9.83
CA ILE A 73 1.93 -2.99 -8.53
C ILE A 73 1.51 -3.94 -7.42
N LEU A 74 2.32 -4.03 -6.38
CA LEU A 74 1.96 -4.73 -5.15
C LEU A 74 1.44 -3.69 -4.16
N PHE A 75 0.21 -3.86 -3.71
CA PHE A 75 -0.39 -3.01 -2.69
C PHE A 75 -0.37 -3.72 -1.34
N VAL A 76 0.10 -3.04 -0.32
CA VAL A 76 0.23 -3.59 1.03
C VAL A 76 -0.66 -2.80 1.97
N GLY A 77 -1.50 -3.49 2.73
CA GLY A 77 -2.36 -2.82 3.70
C GLY A 77 -2.92 -3.80 4.73
N ASP A 78 -3.46 -3.25 5.81
CA ASP A 78 -3.97 -4.06 6.91
C ASP A 78 -5.51 -4.15 6.94
N HIS A 79 -6.20 -3.33 6.16
CA HIS A 79 -7.67 -3.30 6.19
C HIS A 79 -8.24 -4.12 5.03
N PRO A 80 -8.96 -5.21 5.32
CA PRO A 80 -9.47 -6.08 4.24
C PRO A 80 -10.30 -5.36 3.18
N GLU A 81 -11.23 -4.49 3.58
CA GLU A 81 -12.09 -3.79 2.63
C GLU A 81 -11.39 -2.60 1.99
N LEU A 82 -10.86 -1.70 2.82
CA LEU A 82 -10.29 -0.45 2.31
C LEU A 82 -9.06 -0.70 1.45
N ASP A 83 -8.21 -1.63 1.86
CA ASP A 83 -6.92 -1.85 1.21
C ASP A 83 -6.97 -3.01 0.21
N ILE A 84 -7.32 -4.21 0.67
CA ILE A 84 -7.18 -5.40 -0.16
C ILE A 84 -8.27 -5.47 -1.22
N PHE A 85 -9.52 -5.30 -0.82
CA PHE A 85 -10.63 -5.28 -1.78
C PHE A 85 -10.47 -4.10 -2.74
N GLY A 86 -10.12 -2.92 -2.22
CA GLY A 86 -9.93 -1.74 -3.05
C GLY A 86 -8.84 -1.91 -4.11
N ALA A 87 -7.68 -2.41 -3.71
CA ALA A 87 -6.57 -2.63 -4.63
C ALA A 87 -6.86 -3.76 -5.62
N ASN A 88 -7.51 -4.82 -5.16
CA ASN A 88 -7.86 -5.94 -6.04
C ASN A 88 -8.77 -5.50 -7.19
N ARG A 89 -9.70 -4.59 -6.91
CA ARG A 89 -10.66 -4.12 -7.92
C ARG A 89 -10.00 -3.43 -9.11
N VAL A 90 -8.82 -2.86 -8.93
CA VAL A 90 -8.09 -2.22 -10.03
C VAL A 90 -7.00 -3.12 -10.62
N GLY A 91 -6.91 -4.37 -10.15
CA GLY A 91 -5.98 -5.35 -10.72
C GLY A 91 -4.61 -5.38 -10.07
N MET A 92 -4.43 -4.73 -8.93
CA MET A 92 -3.15 -4.81 -8.21
C MET A 92 -3.00 -6.15 -7.51
N THR A 93 -1.75 -6.60 -7.36
CA THR A 93 -1.41 -7.73 -6.48
C THR A 93 -1.47 -7.23 -5.05
N THR A 94 -1.99 -8.05 -4.13
CA THR A 94 -2.23 -7.59 -2.77
C THR A 94 -1.49 -8.42 -1.73
N ALA A 95 -0.99 -7.75 -0.70
CA ALA A 95 -0.41 -8.37 0.48
C ALA A 95 -1.14 -7.83 1.71
N TRP A 96 -1.81 -8.72 2.42
CA TRP A 96 -2.54 -8.35 3.63
C TRP A 96 -1.62 -8.41 4.83
N LEU A 97 -1.40 -7.25 5.46
CA LEU A 97 -0.63 -7.16 6.69
C LEU A 97 -1.57 -7.54 7.84
N HIS A 98 -1.49 -8.81 8.24
CA HIS A 98 -2.39 -9.39 9.23
C HIS A 98 -1.97 -8.97 10.64
N ARG A 99 -2.90 -8.33 11.36
CA ARG A 99 -2.61 -7.82 12.71
C ARG A 99 -3.48 -8.50 13.78
N GLY A 100 -3.77 -9.78 13.58
CA GLY A 100 -4.47 -10.58 14.57
C GLY A 100 -5.99 -10.65 14.41
N LEU A 101 -6.58 -9.82 13.56
CA LEU A 101 -8.01 -9.89 13.28
C LEU A 101 -8.28 -10.86 12.13
N PRO A 102 -9.36 -11.66 12.20
CA PRO A 102 -9.66 -12.60 11.12
C PRO A 102 -10.15 -11.88 9.87
N TRP A 103 -10.04 -12.57 8.74
CA TRP A 103 -10.62 -12.08 7.49
C TRP A 103 -12.13 -12.03 7.62
N PRO A 104 -12.81 -10.92 7.23
CA PRO A 104 -14.26 -10.80 7.41
C PRO A 104 -15.04 -11.81 6.57
N ASP A 105 -16.06 -12.40 7.17
CA ASP A 105 -16.94 -13.33 6.45
C ASP A 105 -17.72 -12.63 5.34
N THR A 106 -17.88 -11.32 5.43
CA THR A 106 -18.63 -10.54 4.44
C THR A 106 -17.85 -10.30 3.15
N ILE A 107 -16.55 -10.54 3.14
CA ILE A 107 -15.73 -10.36 1.95
C ILE A 107 -15.34 -11.73 1.42
N THR A 108 -16.20 -12.30 0.55
CA THR A 108 -16.02 -13.64 0.01
C THR A 108 -15.53 -13.66 -1.43
N SER A 109 -15.63 -12.54 -2.14
CA SER A 109 -15.27 -12.46 -3.56
C SER A 109 -13.80 -12.16 -3.80
N VAL A 110 -13.08 -11.74 -2.76
CA VAL A 110 -11.68 -11.34 -2.86
C VAL A 110 -10.89 -11.95 -1.72
N GLN A 111 -9.69 -12.41 -2.01
CA GLN A 111 -8.73 -12.83 -1.00
C GLN A 111 -7.38 -12.19 -1.31
N PRO A 112 -6.56 -11.95 -0.29
CA PRO A 112 -5.22 -11.40 -0.55
C PRO A 112 -4.36 -12.43 -1.29
N ASP A 113 -3.48 -11.93 -2.17
CA ASP A 113 -2.53 -12.80 -2.85
C ASP A 113 -1.47 -13.30 -1.87
N TYR A 114 -1.11 -12.48 -0.90
CA TYR A 114 -0.15 -12.82 0.14
C TYR A 114 -0.66 -12.36 1.49
N VAL A 115 -0.27 -13.09 2.54
CA VAL A 115 -0.56 -12.71 3.92
C VAL A 115 0.78 -12.58 4.64
N ILE A 116 1.03 -11.42 5.24
CA ILE A 116 2.28 -11.15 5.94
C ILE A 116 2.00 -10.67 7.36
N ALA A 117 2.93 -10.94 8.28
CA ALA A 117 2.83 -10.48 9.65
C ALA A 117 3.65 -9.22 9.91
N SER A 118 4.63 -8.92 9.04
CA SER A 118 5.45 -7.73 9.14
C SER A 118 5.89 -7.29 7.75
N LEU A 119 6.25 -6.01 7.63
CA LEU A 119 6.68 -5.44 6.34
C LEU A 119 7.99 -6.08 5.86
N GLY A 120 8.83 -6.59 6.77
CA GLY A 120 10.05 -7.28 6.37
C GLY A 120 9.81 -8.50 5.51
N GLU A 121 8.64 -9.13 5.66
CA GLU A 121 8.28 -10.31 4.86
C GLU A 121 8.05 -10.00 3.39
N LEU A 122 7.99 -8.72 3.02
CA LEU A 122 7.88 -8.33 1.62
C LEU A 122 9.17 -8.57 0.85
N LEU A 123 10.32 -8.57 1.53
CA LEU A 123 11.61 -8.68 0.84
C LEU A 123 11.73 -9.91 -0.04
N PRO A 124 11.44 -11.13 0.45
CA PRO A 124 11.52 -12.30 -0.44
C PRO A 124 10.52 -12.23 -1.60
N LEU A 125 9.39 -11.57 -1.43
CA LEU A 125 8.40 -11.40 -2.50
C LEU A 125 8.90 -10.45 -3.58
N LEU A 126 9.54 -9.35 -3.18
CA LEU A 126 10.03 -8.33 -4.11
C LEU A 126 11.30 -8.76 -4.83
N ARG A 127 12.11 -9.63 -4.22
CA ARG A 127 13.34 -10.13 -4.81
C ARG A 127 13.12 -11.28 -5.78
N ALA A 128 11.95 -11.91 -5.69
CA ALA A 128 11.67 -13.11 -6.49
C ALA A 128 11.63 -12.84 -7.98
#